data_bd6f2910e3497aeac091728bb8afab68
#
_entry.id   bd6f2910e3497aeac091728bb8afab68
#
_cell.length_a   1.000
_cell.length_b   1.000
_cell.length_c   1.000
_cell.angle_alpha   90.00
_cell.angle_beta   90.00
_cell.angle_gamma   90.00
#
_symmetry.space_group_name_H-M   'P 1'
#
loop_
_entity.id
_entity.type
_entity.pdbx_description
1 polymer ?
#
loop_
_entity_poly.entity_id
_entity_poly.type
_entity_poly.pdbx_seq_one_letter_code
_entity_poly.pdbx_strand_id
1 'polypeptide(L)'
;MLLRPLIAALLAVAFPALAAAPDAATLEKIDRTFADWRLSAHAPGLVYGVVADGRLVHVKGLGVQDTATKTPVTPDTLFRIASMSKAFTALAILKLRDDGRLSLDAPAETYVPELKGWRYPTTDARKITVRDLITHTAGFVEDNPWGDRQQVLSEAEFTRMLADGVPFARTPGLAMEYSNFGYATLGRIVANVSGATYQDYIRREIMAPLGMASSGYDVLASPQDRRALGYRWQDGKWVREADMKDGAFGAMGGVETSASDYARWVAFLLSAWPARDDPEAGPLRRATVREIVEGANYPAAPMRRAGVSATPCRQAMTYAMGWQVIQDCELGRVVTHTGGYPGYGSIVLLLPDAGVGVFAFASRTYGGPALPAWRAALLLEAAGALKTAPLPVSPGLATAYEAARDVWRKGEITAAPLANNVLLDLDAAAWRRRLAALRTEVGACAAGEPVTATSAMEGTFTWTCEHGRLTGRVQRAPTPAVTLQALDLSVAPP
;
A
#
# COMPACT_ATOMS: atom_id res chain seq x y z
N MET A 1 -49.93 -16.74 -35.21
CA MET A 1 -49.12 -15.92 -34.31
C MET A 1 -48.46 -16.85 -33.29
N LEU A 2 -47.23 -17.25 -33.54
CA LEU A 2 -46.47 -18.17 -32.68
C LEU A 2 -45.50 -17.32 -31.85
N LEU A 3 -45.72 -17.24 -30.54
CA LEU A 3 -44.79 -16.63 -29.56
C LEU A 3 -43.57 -17.57 -29.40
N ARG A 4 -42.37 -17.09 -29.70
CA ARG A 4 -41.11 -17.69 -29.35
C ARG A 4 -40.72 -17.22 -27.93
N PRO A 5 -40.33 -18.12 -27.02
CA PRO A 5 -39.79 -17.69 -25.73
C PRO A 5 -38.33 -17.21 -25.90
N LEU A 6 -38.03 -15.99 -25.45
CA LEU A 6 -36.67 -15.52 -25.23
C LEU A 6 -36.09 -16.24 -23.99
N ILE A 7 -35.11 -17.09 -24.19
CA ILE A 7 -34.28 -17.65 -23.13
C ILE A 7 -33.22 -16.59 -22.83
N ALA A 8 -33.38 -15.90 -21.70
CA ALA A 8 -32.32 -15.05 -21.15
C ALA A 8 -31.21 -15.95 -20.55
N ALA A 9 -30.07 -16.00 -21.23
CA ALA A 9 -28.88 -16.62 -20.67
C ALA A 9 -28.35 -15.75 -19.52
N LEU A 10 -28.54 -16.20 -18.26
CA LEU A 10 -27.84 -15.63 -17.12
C LEU A 10 -26.34 -15.96 -17.28
N LEU A 11 -25.55 -14.99 -17.67
CA LEU A 11 -24.10 -15.03 -17.51
C LEU A 11 -23.79 -15.01 -16.01
N ALA A 12 -23.42 -16.16 -15.46
CA ALA A 12 -22.86 -16.24 -14.13
C ALA A 12 -21.50 -15.51 -14.15
N VAL A 13 -21.46 -14.31 -13.62
CA VAL A 13 -20.22 -13.60 -13.33
C VAL A 13 -19.56 -14.37 -12.19
N ALA A 14 -18.51 -15.13 -12.50
CA ALA A 14 -17.67 -15.74 -11.48
C ALA A 14 -16.95 -14.63 -10.72
N PHE A 15 -17.41 -14.32 -9.51
CA PHE A 15 -16.66 -13.50 -8.58
C PHE A 15 -15.36 -14.23 -8.25
N PRO A 16 -14.18 -13.56 -8.28
CA PRO A 16 -12.93 -14.17 -7.82
C PRO A 16 -13.14 -14.64 -6.37
N ALA A 17 -12.61 -15.82 -6.05
CA ALA A 17 -12.70 -16.38 -4.72
C ALA A 17 -12.09 -15.38 -3.72
N LEU A 18 -12.94 -14.88 -2.83
CA LEU A 18 -12.57 -13.99 -1.73
C LEU A 18 -11.45 -14.67 -0.92
N ALA A 19 -10.43 -13.90 -0.50
CA ALA A 19 -9.43 -14.39 0.43
C ALA A 19 -10.16 -14.94 1.65
N ALA A 20 -9.86 -16.18 2.06
CA ALA A 20 -10.55 -16.77 3.21
C ALA A 20 -10.28 -15.90 4.45
N ALA A 21 -11.33 -15.49 5.16
CA ALA A 21 -11.15 -14.80 6.43
C ALA A 21 -10.26 -15.64 7.35
N PRO A 22 -9.31 -15.02 8.10
CA PRO A 22 -8.44 -15.76 9.00
C PRO A 22 -9.28 -16.59 9.98
N ASP A 23 -8.86 -17.82 10.28
CA ASP A 23 -9.53 -18.66 11.24
C ASP A 23 -9.43 -18.12 12.69
N ALA A 24 -10.33 -18.55 13.57
CA ALA A 24 -10.39 -18.09 14.94
C ALA A 24 -9.08 -18.36 15.72
N ALA A 25 -8.40 -19.47 15.44
CA ALA A 25 -7.15 -19.82 16.13
C ALA A 25 -6.01 -18.87 15.73
N THR A 26 -5.95 -18.47 14.46
CA THR A 26 -4.99 -17.47 13.96
C THR A 26 -5.28 -16.10 14.58
N LEU A 27 -6.54 -15.67 14.62
CA LEU A 27 -6.93 -14.42 15.28
C LEU A 27 -6.59 -14.39 16.78
N GLU A 28 -6.78 -15.50 17.47
CA GLU A 28 -6.39 -15.62 18.89
C GLU A 28 -4.86 -15.49 19.11
N LYS A 29 -4.04 -16.05 18.21
CA LYS A 29 -2.59 -15.87 18.27
C LYS A 29 -2.20 -14.39 18.04
N ILE A 30 -2.87 -13.72 17.10
CA ILE A 30 -2.69 -12.29 16.84
C ILE A 30 -3.08 -11.49 18.11
N ASP A 31 -4.21 -11.80 18.72
CA ASP A 31 -4.67 -11.14 19.94
C ASP A 31 -3.64 -11.24 21.07
N ARG A 32 -3.09 -12.43 21.31
CA ARG A 32 -2.02 -12.64 22.30
C ARG A 32 -0.78 -11.84 21.96
N THR A 33 -0.38 -11.83 20.69
CA THR A 33 0.81 -11.08 20.25
C THR A 33 0.71 -9.57 20.56
N PHE A 34 -0.45 -8.96 20.33
CA PHE A 34 -0.69 -7.56 20.67
C PHE A 34 -0.85 -7.32 22.18
N ALA A 35 -1.51 -8.24 22.89
CA ALA A 35 -1.68 -8.14 24.34
C ALA A 35 -0.34 -8.20 25.07
N ASP A 36 0.51 -9.15 24.75
CA ASP A 36 1.85 -9.32 25.33
C ASP A 36 2.74 -8.10 25.04
N TRP A 37 2.69 -7.61 23.80
CA TRP A 37 3.43 -6.40 23.43
C TRP A 37 2.94 -5.18 24.24
N ARG A 38 1.63 -4.98 24.40
CA ARG A 38 1.08 -3.86 25.16
C ARG A 38 1.61 -3.84 26.60
N LEU A 39 1.66 -5.01 27.23
CA LEU A 39 2.15 -5.15 28.60
C LEU A 39 3.67 -4.87 28.67
N SER A 40 4.46 -5.51 27.82
CA SER A 40 5.93 -5.34 27.79
C SER A 40 6.34 -3.93 27.38
N ALA A 41 5.57 -3.28 26.53
CA ALA A 41 5.79 -1.90 26.10
C ALA A 41 5.26 -0.86 27.09
N HIS A 42 4.59 -1.26 28.17
CA HIS A 42 3.92 -0.35 29.11
C HIS A 42 2.99 0.65 28.39
N ALA A 43 2.22 0.19 27.40
CA ALA A 43 1.24 1.03 26.72
C ALA A 43 -0.10 0.99 27.48
N PRO A 44 -0.64 2.14 27.97
CA PRO A 44 -1.91 2.15 28.69
C PRO A 44 -3.06 1.65 27.82
N GLY A 45 -3.14 2.15 26.58
CA GLY A 45 -4.15 1.78 25.60
C GLY A 45 -3.53 1.37 24.27
N LEU A 46 -4.18 0.43 23.61
CA LEU A 46 -3.84 -0.08 22.27
C LEU A 46 -5.11 -0.45 21.53
N VAL A 47 -5.18 -0.12 20.25
CA VAL A 47 -6.17 -0.68 19.33
C VAL A 47 -5.46 -1.21 18.09
N TYR A 48 -5.92 -2.33 17.55
CA TYR A 48 -5.41 -2.85 16.28
C TYR A 48 -6.54 -3.44 15.46
N GLY A 49 -6.34 -3.51 14.15
CA GLY A 49 -7.31 -4.08 13.22
C GLY A 49 -6.65 -4.82 12.08
N VAL A 50 -7.38 -5.79 11.52
CA VAL A 50 -7.07 -6.51 10.30
C VAL A 50 -8.16 -6.22 9.28
N VAL A 51 -7.75 -5.72 8.12
CA VAL A 51 -8.61 -5.47 6.96
C VAL A 51 -8.31 -6.53 5.91
N ALA A 52 -9.35 -7.17 5.39
CA ALA A 52 -9.27 -8.10 4.28
C ALA A 52 -10.55 -7.98 3.44
N ASP A 53 -10.48 -8.23 2.15
CA ASP A 53 -11.63 -8.17 1.23
C ASP A 53 -12.41 -6.84 1.33
N GLY A 54 -11.68 -5.73 1.46
CA GLY A 54 -12.26 -4.39 1.52
C GLY A 54 -13.01 -4.06 2.83
N ARG A 55 -12.88 -4.86 3.88
CA ARG A 55 -13.58 -4.66 5.17
C ARG A 55 -12.71 -4.97 6.39
N LEU A 56 -13.06 -4.37 7.50
CA LEU A 56 -12.49 -4.70 8.81
C LEU A 56 -12.99 -6.08 9.25
N VAL A 57 -12.12 -7.10 9.21
CA VAL A 57 -12.46 -8.48 9.56
C VAL A 57 -12.16 -8.81 11.01
N HIS A 58 -11.25 -8.07 11.64
CA HIS A 58 -10.92 -8.20 13.06
C HIS A 58 -10.49 -6.87 13.64
N VAL A 59 -10.95 -6.56 14.84
CA VAL A 59 -10.54 -5.37 15.59
C VAL A 59 -10.60 -5.62 17.08
N LYS A 60 -9.62 -5.12 17.83
CA LYS A 60 -9.63 -5.26 19.29
C LYS A 60 -9.00 -4.03 19.96
N GLY A 61 -9.70 -3.48 20.94
CA GLY A 61 -9.18 -2.52 21.90
C GLY A 61 -8.63 -3.23 23.13
N LEU A 62 -7.48 -2.80 23.63
CA LEU A 62 -6.82 -3.37 24.80
C LEU A 62 -6.40 -2.24 25.76
N GLY A 63 -6.60 -2.46 27.05
CA GLY A 63 -6.26 -1.48 28.08
C GLY A 63 -7.25 -0.32 28.15
N VAL A 64 -6.76 0.87 28.48
CA VAL A 64 -7.58 2.03 28.82
C VAL A 64 -7.21 3.27 28.01
N GLN A 65 -8.22 4.11 27.75
CA GLN A 65 -8.05 5.43 27.11
C GLN A 65 -7.33 6.40 28.05
N ASP A 66 -7.65 6.34 29.33
CA ASP A 66 -7.13 7.18 30.39
C ASP A 66 -6.82 6.32 31.63
N THR A 67 -5.60 6.48 32.17
CA THR A 67 -5.16 5.75 33.34
C THR A 67 -5.88 6.16 34.62
N ALA A 68 -6.49 7.35 34.66
CA ALA A 68 -7.24 7.86 35.81
C ALA A 68 -8.67 7.30 35.82
N THR A 69 -9.42 7.44 34.74
CA THR A 69 -10.82 7.01 34.63
C THR A 69 -10.99 5.51 34.38
N LYS A 70 -9.94 4.84 33.89
CA LYS A 70 -9.95 3.44 33.48
C LYS A 70 -10.95 3.12 32.35
N THR A 71 -11.38 4.12 31.60
CA THR A 71 -12.27 3.94 30.45
C THR A 71 -11.64 2.99 29.43
N PRO A 72 -12.29 1.88 29.02
CA PRO A 72 -11.71 0.92 28.11
C PRO A 72 -11.47 1.49 26.71
N VAL A 73 -10.43 1.01 26.03
CA VAL A 73 -10.23 1.25 24.61
C VAL A 73 -11.25 0.46 23.79
N THR A 74 -11.88 1.14 22.84
CA THR A 74 -12.84 0.54 21.88
C THR A 74 -12.34 0.77 20.44
N PRO A 75 -12.94 0.14 19.43
CA PRO A 75 -12.65 0.43 18.02
C PRO A 75 -12.88 1.90 17.63
N ASP A 76 -13.75 2.61 18.35
CA ASP A 76 -14.09 4.01 18.11
C ASP A 76 -13.28 5.00 18.96
N THR A 77 -12.37 4.50 19.79
CA THR A 77 -11.43 5.35 20.53
C THR A 77 -10.49 6.07 19.56
N LEU A 78 -10.35 7.36 19.77
CA LEU A 78 -9.52 8.24 18.94
C LEU A 78 -8.06 8.21 19.40
N PHE A 79 -7.15 8.00 18.44
CA PHE A 79 -5.70 8.03 18.64
C PHE A 79 -5.04 8.97 17.65
N ARG A 80 -3.99 9.64 18.06
CA ARG A 80 -3.11 10.33 17.12
C ARG A 80 -2.21 9.31 16.43
N ILE A 81 -2.16 9.38 15.10
CA ILE A 81 -1.41 8.42 14.28
C ILE A 81 -0.05 8.93 13.81
N ALA A 82 0.33 10.13 14.25
CA ALA A 82 1.64 10.73 13.97
C ALA A 82 1.99 10.67 12.48
N SER A 83 3.21 10.28 12.13
CA SER A 83 3.72 10.28 10.75
C SER A 83 2.92 9.46 9.74
N MET A 84 2.01 8.59 10.16
CA MET A 84 1.07 7.96 9.23
C MET A 84 0.13 9.00 8.58
N SER A 85 0.04 10.23 9.13
CA SER A 85 -0.63 11.38 8.52
C SER A 85 -0.03 11.79 7.18
N LYS A 86 1.26 11.50 6.95
CA LYS A 86 1.97 11.82 5.70
C LYS A 86 1.31 11.19 4.47
N ALA A 87 0.71 10.03 4.64
CA ALA A 87 -0.03 9.36 3.58
C ALA A 87 -1.24 10.18 3.09
N PHE A 88 -1.95 10.84 4.00
CA PHE A 88 -3.08 11.72 3.65
C PHE A 88 -2.59 12.99 2.93
N THR A 89 -1.50 13.58 3.40
CA THR A 89 -0.86 14.74 2.74
C THR A 89 -0.36 14.37 1.34
N ALA A 90 0.27 13.20 1.19
CA ALA A 90 0.72 12.71 -0.11
C ALA A 90 -0.44 12.54 -1.09
N LEU A 91 -1.56 11.92 -0.65
CA LEU A 91 -2.73 11.77 -1.51
C LEU A 91 -3.40 13.13 -1.84
N ALA A 92 -3.37 14.11 -0.93
CA ALA A 92 -3.84 15.46 -1.23
C ALA A 92 -3.03 16.13 -2.34
N ILE A 93 -1.71 15.98 -2.33
CA ILE A 93 -0.83 16.46 -3.41
C ILE A 93 -1.13 15.73 -4.73
N LEU A 94 -1.27 14.41 -4.70
CA LEU A 94 -1.58 13.63 -5.90
C LEU A 94 -2.96 13.99 -6.47
N LYS A 95 -3.94 14.26 -5.61
CA LYS A 95 -5.25 14.72 -6.06
C LYS A 95 -5.16 16.08 -6.75
N LEU A 96 -4.45 17.05 -6.19
CA LEU A 96 -4.24 18.36 -6.81
C LEU A 96 -3.48 18.25 -8.14
N ARG A 97 -2.56 17.30 -8.26
CA ARG A 97 -1.90 16.99 -9.53
C ARG A 97 -2.89 16.45 -10.56
N ASP A 98 -3.71 15.47 -10.17
CA ASP A 98 -4.71 14.85 -11.05
C ASP A 98 -5.78 15.85 -11.51
N ASP A 99 -6.10 16.82 -10.67
CA ASP A 99 -6.98 17.95 -10.98
C ASP A 99 -6.28 19.03 -11.88
N GLY A 100 -5.02 18.78 -12.28
CA GLY A 100 -4.24 19.69 -13.15
C GLY A 100 -3.77 20.98 -12.46
N ARG A 101 -3.83 21.07 -11.12
CA ARG A 101 -3.56 22.27 -10.34
C ARG A 101 -2.10 22.42 -9.91
N LEU A 102 -1.34 21.33 -9.92
CA LEU A 102 0.10 21.32 -9.66
C LEU A 102 0.82 20.25 -10.47
N SER A 103 2.14 20.38 -10.59
CA SER A 103 3.04 19.36 -11.12
C SER A 103 4.00 18.89 -10.04
N LEU A 104 4.22 17.58 -9.93
CA LEU A 104 5.19 17.03 -8.99
C LEU A 104 6.63 17.45 -9.35
N ASP A 105 6.91 17.68 -10.62
CA ASP A 105 8.24 18.01 -11.13
C ASP A 105 8.50 19.53 -11.23
N ALA A 106 7.50 20.35 -10.89
CA ALA A 106 7.68 21.79 -10.77
C ALA A 106 8.51 22.12 -9.52
N PRO A 107 9.34 23.18 -9.55
CA PRO A 107 10.01 23.70 -8.37
C PRO A 107 9.00 24.04 -7.28
N ALA A 108 9.25 23.64 -6.03
CA ALA A 108 8.37 23.89 -4.90
C ALA A 108 8.13 25.39 -4.67
N GLU A 109 9.11 26.24 -4.99
CA GLU A 109 8.99 27.71 -4.94
C GLU A 109 7.89 28.29 -5.85
N THR A 110 7.42 27.51 -6.83
CA THR A 110 6.27 27.88 -7.66
C THR A 110 4.99 27.99 -6.84
N TYR A 111 4.87 27.13 -5.84
CA TYR A 111 3.69 27.02 -4.98
C TYR A 111 3.89 27.62 -3.58
N VAL A 112 5.16 27.76 -3.15
CA VAL A 112 5.57 28.36 -1.87
C VAL A 112 6.60 29.44 -2.15
N PRO A 113 6.17 30.71 -2.41
CA PRO A 113 7.06 31.79 -2.82
C PRO A 113 8.18 32.10 -1.82
N GLU A 114 8.01 31.78 -0.54
CA GLU A 114 8.99 31.96 0.53
C GLU A 114 10.28 31.17 0.26
N LEU A 115 10.24 30.10 -0.55
CA LEU A 115 11.43 29.32 -0.95
C LEU A 115 12.28 30.00 -2.01
N LYS A 116 11.80 31.08 -2.61
CA LYS A 116 12.58 31.84 -3.60
C LYS A 116 13.78 32.49 -2.92
N GLY A 117 14.94 32.31 -3.52
CA GLY A 117 16.17 32.84 -2.98
C GLY A 117 16.89 31.97 -1.98
N TRP A 118 16.40 30.77 -1.70
CA TRP A 118 17.14 29.79 -0.90
C TRP A 118 18.50 29.47 -1.49
N ARG A 119 19.51 29.34 -0.65
CA ARG A 119 20.87 28.94 -1.04
C ARG A 119 20.99 27.43 -0.90
N TYR A 120 21.28 26.79 -2.02
CA TYR A 120 21.52 25.35 -2.06
C TYR A 120 22.97 25.01 -1.70
N PRO A 121 23.28 23.75 -1.35
CA PRO A 121 24.62 23.34 -0.91
C PRO A 121 25.72 23.61 -1.93
N THR A 122 25.42 23.53 -3.22
CA THR A 122 26.34 23.78 -4.35
C THR A 122 25.66 24.65 -5.41
N THR A 123 26.46 25.35 -6.22
CA THR A 123 25.94 26.25 -7.25
C THR A 123 25.30 25.53 -8.44
N ASP A 124 25.61 24.25 -8.63
CA ASP A 124 25.01 23.36 -9.64
C ASP A 124 23.83 22.55 -9.13
N ALA A 125 23.44 22.74 -7.85
CA ALA A 125 22.28 22.07 -7.29
C ALA A 125 21.00 22.48 -8.01
N ARG A 126 20.17 21.50 -8.40
CA ARG A 126 18.84 21.78 -8.91
C ARG A 126 17.91 22.28 -7.79
N LYS A 127 16.86 23.00 -8.18
CA LYS A 127 15.83 23.42 -7.23
C LYS A 127 15.05 22.21 -6.71
N ILE A 128 14.60 22.30 -5.45
CA ILE A 128 13.69 21.33 -4.84
C ILE A 128 12.37 21.32 -5.62
N THR A 129 11.91 20.14 -6.00
CA THR A 129 10.61 19.92 -6.61
C THR A 129 9.57 19.46 -5.57
N VAL A 130 8.28 19.48 -5.93
CA VAL A 130 7.23 18.87 -5.09
C VAL A 130 7.49 17.36 -4.89
N ARG A 131 8.00 16.69 -5.92
CA ARG A 131 8.41 15.28 -5.86
C ARG A 131 9.49 15.03 -4.82
N ASP A 132 10.46 15.90 -4.70
CA ASP A 132 11.51 15.78 -3.69
C ASP A 132 10.97 15.87 -2.27
N LEU A 133 10.01 16.76 -2.04
CA LEU A 133 9.38 16.89 -0.72
C LEU A 133 8.59 15.64 -0.35
N ILE A 134 7.80 15.08 -1.28
CA ILE A 134 6.93 13.93 -1.01
C ILE A 134 7.71 12.62 -0.84
N THR A 135 8.91 12.52 -1.46
CA THR A 135 9.78 11.34 -1.40
C THR A 135 10.95 11.49 -0.44
N HIS A 136 11.02 12.58 0.34
CA HIS A 136 12.13 12.89 1.25
C HIS A 136 13.49 12.99 0.56
N THR A 137 13.53 13.43 -0.68
CA THR A 137 14.78 13.65 -1.44
C THR A 137 15.16 15.14 -1.59
N ALA A 138 14.49 16.01 -0.82
CA ALA A 138 14.77 17.45 -0.83
C ALA A 138 16.16 17.81 -0.27
N GLY A 139 16.85 16.87 0.36
CA GLY A 139 18.18 17.08 0.92
C GLY A 139 18.19 17.80 2.27
N PHE A 140 17.06 17.92 2.93
CA PHE A 140 16.98 18.49 4.28
C PHE A 140 17.66 17.59 5.30
N VAL A 141 18.04 18.17 6.45
CA VAL A 141 18.51 17.38 7.57
C VAL A 141 17.34 16.58 8.17
N GLU A 142 17.60 15.35 8.64
CA GLU A 142 16.61 14.62 9.42
C GLU A 142 16.23 15.40 10.68
N ASP A 143 14.93 15.57 10.90
CA ASP A 143 14.41 16.46 11.95
C ASP A 143 13.56 15.75 13.02
N ASN A 144 13.64 14.42 13.15
CA ASN A 144 13.05 13.71 14.29
C ASN A 144 13.99 13.75 15.53
N PRO A 145 13.47 13.92 16.75
CA PRO A 145 12.07 14.23 17.11
C PRO A 145 11.76 15.72 17.21
N TRP A 146 12.65 16.60 16.71
CA TRP A 146 12.46 18.03 16.78
C TRP A 146 11.18 18.47 16.02
N GLY A 147 11.00 17.97 14.79
CA GLY A 147 9.87 18.31 13.94
C GLY A 147 8.52 17.95 14.57
N ASP A 148 8.44 16.87 15.34
CA ASP A 148 7.22 16.45 16.02
C ASP A 148 6.73 17.51 17.02
N ARG A 149 7.65 18.28 17.60
CA ARG A 149 7.34 19.35 18.55
C ARG A 149 6.94 20.68 17.89
N GLN A 150 7.15 20.78 16.56
CA GLN A 150 6.80 22.00 15.80
C GLN A 150 5.33 22.01 15.35
N GLN A 151 4.58 20.95 15.56
CA GLN A 151 3.20 20.84 15.09
C GLN A 151 2.33 22.05 15.42
N VAL A 152 2.53 22.66 16.59
CA VAL A 152 1.73 23.77 17.12
C VAL A 152 2.05 25.14 16.52
N LEU A 153 3.04 25.24 15.63
CA LEU A 153 3.43 26.50 14.99
C LEU A 153 2.23 27.16 14.31
N SER A 154 2.13 28.47 14.52
CA SER A 154 1.17 29.30 13.78
C SER A 154 1.60 29.46 12.32
N GLU A 155 0.65 29.85 11.46
CA GLU A 155 0.93 30.16 10.05
C GLU A 155 2.03 31.22 9.90
N ALA A 156 2.02 32.25 10.75
CA ALA A 156 3.01 33.31 10.71
C ALA A 156 4.41 32.84 11.11
N GLU A 157 4.52 31.95 12.11
CA GLU A 157 5.80 31.36 12.52
C GLU A 157 6.35 30.42 11.45
N PHE A 158 5.49 29.61 10.87
CA PHE A 158 5.90 28.70 9.78
C PHE A 158 6.28 29.47 8.51
N THR A 159 5.58 30.57 8.19
CA THR A 159 5.96 31.47 7.07
C THR A 159 7.35 32.05 7.28
N ARG A 160 7.69 32.51 8.51
CA ARG A 160 9.05 32.97 8.80
C ARG A 160 10.09 31.86 8.66
N MET A 161 9.80 30.65 9.18
CA MET A 161 10.68 29.49 9.05
C MET A 161 10.94 29.13 7.57
N LEU A 162 9.91 29.20 6.73
CA LEU A 162 10.06 28.98 5.27
C LEU A 162 10.93 30.07 4.62
N ALA A 163 10.77 31.34 5.01
CA ALA A 163 11.54 32.45 4.48
C ALA A 163 13.02 32.42 4.94
N ASP A 164 13.25 32.07 6.21
CA ASP A 164 14.60 31.96 6.80
C ASP A 164 15.38 30.76 6.25
N GLY A 165 14.65 29.73 5.79
CA GLY A 165 15.22 28.48 5.28
C GLY A 165 15.66 27.52 6.38
N VAL A 166 16.03 26.33 5.96
CA VAL A 166 16.56 25.25 6.82
C VAL A 166 17.88 24.75 6.27
N PRO A 167 18.78 24.21 7.10
CA PRO A 167 20.02 23.63 6.63
C PRO A 167 19.79 22.40 5.76
N PHE A 168 20.67 22.22 4.80
CA PHE A 168 20.72 21.04 3.95
C PHE A 168 21.74 20.03 4.49
N ALA A 169 21.36 18.77 4.54
CA ALA A 169 22.28 17.66 4.76
C ALA A 169 22.94 17.26 3.44
N ARG A 170 22.23 17.40 2.31
CA ARG A 170 22.69 16.97 0.98
C ARG A 170 22.12 17.87 -0.12
N THR A 171 22.68 17.76 -1.31
CA THR A 171 22.09 18.32 -2.53
C THR A 171 20.78 17.60 -2.86
N PRO A 172 19.72 18.32 -3.28
CA PRO A 172 18.44 17.72 -3.63
C PRO A 172 18.56 16.61 -4.69
N GLY A 173 17.85 15.51 -4.45
CA GLY A 173 17.78 14.37 -5.36
C GLY A 173 18.86 13.29 -5.19
N LEU A 174 19.84 13.47 -4.30
CA LEU A 174 20.93 12.50 -4.14
C LEU A 174 20.58 11.31 -3.26
N ALA A 175 19.84 11.53 -2.16
CA ALA A 175 19.48 10.48 -1.23
C ALA A 175 18.21 10.86 -0.44
N MET A 176 17.63 9.86 0.20
CA MET A 176 16.51 10.04 1.12
C MET A 176 17.04 10.55 2.47
N GLU A 177 16.49 11.68 2.91
CA GLU A 177 16.67 12.25 4.25
C GLU A 177 15.29 12.60 4.80
N TYR A 178 14.84 11.86 5.79
CA TYR A 178 13.49 12.00 6.33
C TYR A 178 13.28 13.39 6.93
N SER A 179 12.22 14.10 6.52
CA SER A 179 11.96 15.46 6.98
C SER A 179 10.49 15.73 7.24
N ASN A 180 10.16 16.07 8.47
CA ASN A 180 8.86 16.59 8.86
C ASN A 180 8.63 17.98 8.27
N PHE A 181 9.68 18.80 8.22
CA PHE A 181 9.64 20.12 7.57
C PHE A 181 9.23 20.01 6.10
N GLY A 182 9.76 19.01 5.37
CA GLY A 182 9.36 18.74 3.98
C GLY A 182 7.86 18.48 3.86
N TYR A 183 7.29 17.69 4.75
CA TYR A 183 5.84 17.40 4.75
C TYR A 183 4.99 18.57 5.25
N ALA A 184 5.47 19.37 6.19
CA ALA A 184 4.82 20.63 6.55
C ALA A 184 4.78 21.59 5.35
N THR A 185 5.86 21.65 4.55
CA THR A 185 5.91 22.42 3.31
C THR A 185 4.90 21.88 2.26
N LEU A 186 4.68 20.57 2.16
CA LEU A 186 3.60 19.99 1.33
C LEU A 186 2.23 20.45 1.82
N GLY A 187 2.00 20.53 3.13
CA GLY A 187 0.78 21.11 3.70
C GLY A 187 0.56 22.57 3.27
N ARG A 188 1.62 23.39 3.25
CA ARG A 188 1.58 24.76 2.71
C ARG A 188 1.27 24.76 1.22
N ILE A 189 1.84 23.85 0.43
CA ILE A 189 1.50 23.69 -1.01
C ILE A 189 0.02 23.37 -1.17
N VAL A 190 -0.52 22.41 -0.39
CA VAL A 190 -1.96 22.08 -0.43
C VAL A 190 -2.79 23.32 -0.14
N ALA A 191 -2.46 24.09 0.88
CA ALA A 191 -3.21 25.29 1.24
C ALA A 191 -3.15 26.36 0.15
N ASN A 192 -1.97 26.69 -0.36
CA ASN A 192 -1.78 27.71 -1.39
C ASN A 192 -2.47 27.34 -2.71
N VAL A 193 -2.39 26.08 -3.12
CA VAL A 193 -2.98 25.61 -4.39
C VAL A 193 -4.48 25.41 -4.26
N SER A 194 -4.98 24.92 -3.12
CA SER A 194 -6.43 24.67 -2.93
C SER A 194 -7.22 25.92 -2.57
N GLY A 195 -6.59 26.90 -1.94
CA GLY A 195 -7.25 28.07 -1.35
C GLY A 195 -8.00 27.77 -0.05
N ALA A 196 -7.77 26.59 0.55
CA ALA A 196 -8.31 26.16 1.84
C ALA A 196 -7.17 25.72 2.75
N THR A 197 -7.38 25.64 4.06
CA THR A 197 -6.39 25.02 4.94
C THR A 197 -6.13 23.57 4.51
N TYR A 198 -4.91 23.05 4.71
CA TYR A 198 -4.62 21.65 4.36
C TYR A 198 -5.53 20.69 5.13
N GLN A 199 -5.87 21.01 6.37
CA GLN A 199 -6.79 20.25 7.22
C GLN A 199 -8.18 20.14 6.59
N ASP A 200 -8.76 21.28 6.19
CA ASP A 200 -10.08 21.31 5.58
C ASP A 200 -10.08 20.62 4.21
N TYR A 201 -9.01 20.82 3.43
CA TYR A 201 -8.88 20.15 2.13
C TYR A 201 -8.84 18.63 2.30
N ILE A 202 -7.97 18.09 3.16
CA ILE A 202 -7.84 16.65 3.39
C ILE A 202 -9.14 16.07 3.96
N ARG A 203 -9.75 16.76 4.92
CA ARG A 203 -11.03 16.33 5.50
C ARG A 203 -12.12 16.24 4.44
N ARG A 204 -12.29 17.28 3.63
CA ARG A 204 -13.35 17.37 2.62
C ARG A 204 -13.13 16.45 1.42
N GLU A 205 -11.89 16.42 0.89
CA GLU A 205 -11.60 15.76 -0.38
C GLU A 205 -11.19 14.29 -0.23
N ILE A 206 -10.75 13.88 0.97
CA ILE A 206 -10.22 12.52 1.20
C ILE A 206 -11.02 11.81 2.30
N MET A 207 -11.10 12.37 3.52
CA MET A 207 -11.68 11.67 4.66
C MET A 207 -13.21 11.53 4.55
N ALA A 208 -13.91 12.60 4.20
CA ALA A 208 -15.37 12.61 4.11
C ALA A 208 -15.91 11.65 3.02
N PRO A 209 -15.34 11.61 1.80
CA PRO A 209 -15.77 10.63 0.79
C PRO A 209 -15.57 9.16 1.22
N LEU A 210 -14.63 8.91 2.14
CA LEU A 210 -14.39 7.59 2.70
C LEU A 210 -15.26 7.29 3.94
N GLY A 211 -16.08 8.24 4.38
CA GLY A 211 -16.91 8.09 5.59
C GLY A 211 -16.11 8.11 6.89
N MET A 212 -14.91 8.72 6.91
CA MET A 212 -14.07 8.85 8.10
C MET A 212 -14.52 10.02 8.98
N ALA A 213 -15.75 9.93 9.50
CA ALA A 213 -16.43 11.04 10.16
C ALA A 213 -15.82 11.45 11.51
N SER A 214 -15.08 10.54 12.16
CA SER A 214 -14.42 10.79 13.46
C SER A 214 -12.96 11.20 13.30
N SER A 215 -12.45 11.31 12.06
CA SER A 215 -11.05 11.59 11.77
C SER A 215 -10.84 13.06 11.43
N GLY A 216 -9.70 13.61 11.83
CA GLY A 216 -9.37 15.00 11.54
C GLY A 216 -8.07 15.45 12.19
N TYR A 217 -7.91 16.77 12.29
CA TYR A 217 -6.71 17.41 12.83
C TYR A 217 -6.97 18.17 14.15
N ASP A 218 -8.21 18.59 14.39
CA ASP A 218 -8.56 19.37 15.58
C ASP A 218 -8.82 18.46 16.79
N VAL A 219 -7.72 18.02 17.39
CA VAL A 219 -7.77 17.11 18.54
C VAL A 219 -8.37 17.73 19.79
N LEU A 220 -8.37 19.08 19.91
CA LEU A 220 -8.93 19.74 21.08
C LEU A 220 -10.46 19.85 21.01
N ALA A 221 -11.03 19.81 19.80
CA ALA A 221 -12.48 19.75 19.59
C ALA A 221 -13.03 18.31 19.65
N SER A 222 -12.17 17.29 19.60
CA SER A 222 -12.62 15.90 19.69
C SER A 222 -13.22 15.57 21.05
N PRO A 223 -14.28 14.70 21.11
CA PRO A 223 -14.90 14.31 22.37
C PRO A 223 -13.88 13.65 23.32
N GLN A 224 -13.71 14.22 24.51
CA GLN A 224 -12.69 13.76 25.47
C GLN A 224 -12.95 12.33 25.97
N ASP A 225 -14.20 11.93 26.07
CA ASP A 225 -14.64 10.59 26.49
C ASP A 225 -14.34 9.50 25.44
N ARG A 226 -13.95 9.91 24.23
CA ARG A 226 -13.55 9.00 23.14
C ARG A 226 -12.04 9.04 22.84
N ARG A 227 -11.27 9.87 23.52
CA ARG A 227 -9.85 10.04 23.21
C ARG A 227 -8.96 9.18 24.10
N ALA A 228 -8.05 8.44 23.49
CA ALA A 228 -6.93 7.87 24.23
C ALA A 228 -5.96 8.99 24.57
N LEU A 229 -5.68 9.19 25.85
CA LEU A 229 -4.73 10.18 26.32
C LEU A 229 -3.30 9.66 26.14
N GLY A 230 -2.39 10.54 25.74
CA GLY A 230 -0.99 10.20 25.50
C GLY A 230 -0.17 10.12 26.78
N TYR A 231 0.72 9.11 26.88
CA TYR A 231 1.57 8.90 28.04
C TYR A 231 3.01 8.58 27.64
N ARG A 232 3.97 8.98 28.48
CA ARG A 232 5.32 8.41 28.50
C ARG A 232 5.50 7.52 29.71
N TRP A 233 6.27 6.46 29.56
CA TRP A 233 6.68 5.61 30.65
C TRP A 233 8.02 6.10 31.18
N GLN A 234 8.05 6.57 32.42
CA GLN A 234 9.21 7.14 33.05
C GLN A 234 9.22 6.79 34.56
N ASP A 235 10.36 6.37 35.09
CA ASP A 235 10.54 6.05 36.51
C ASP A 235 9.51 5.06 37.06
N GLY A 236 9.16 4.03 36.27
CA GLY A 236 8.19 2.99 36.64
C GLY A 236 6.73 3.43 36.64
N LYS A 237 6.39 4.58 36.07
CA LYS A 237 5.03 5.12 36.04
C LYS A 237 4.66 5.77 34.70
N TRP A 238 3.37 5.84 34.42
CA TRP A 238 2.83 6.62 33.32
C TRP A 238 2.76 8.10 33.70
N VAL A 239 3.41 8.93 32.89
CA VAL A 239 3.31 10.40 32.99
C VAL A 239 2.57 10.88 31.77
N ARG A 240 1.47 11.62 31.99
CA ARG A 240 0.67 12.15 30.90
C ARG A 240 1.46 13.18 30.06
N GLU A 241 1.39 13.07 28.74
CA GLU A 241 1.86 14.11 27.82
C GLU A 241 0.79 15.19 27.64
N ALA A 242 1.24 16.43 27.46
CA ALA A 242 0.35 17.51 27.14
C ALA A 242 -0.26 17.34 25.76
N ASP A 243 -1.54 17.66 25.60
CA ASP A 243 -2.17 17.68 24.28
C ASP A 243 -1.56 18.83 23.45
N MET A 244 -1.10 18.51 22.27
CA MET A 244 -0.62 19.51 21.31
C MET A 244 -1.74 19.83 20.33
N LYS A 245 -2.11 21.12 20.27
CA LYS A 245 -3.07 21.60 19.26
C LYS A 245 -2.51 21.42 17.85
N ASP A 246 -3.39 21.45 16.88
CA ASP A 246 -3.01 21.51 15.49
C ASP A 246 -2.46 22.90 15.11
N GLY A 247 -1.61 22.95 14.08
CA GLY A 247 -0.98 24.15 13.56
C GLY A 247 -0.46 23.96 12.13
N ALA A 248 0.24 24.95 11.62
CA ALA A 248 0.73 24.96 10.24
C ALA A 248 1.69 23.81 9.89
N PHE A 249 2.32 23.21 10.90
CA PHE A 249 3.26 22.09 10.72
C PHE A 249 2.60 20.71 10.73
N GLY A 250 1.29 20.62 11.01
CA GLY A 250 0.60 19.36 11.28
C GLY A 250 0.39 18.45 10.09
N ALA A 251 0.62 18.90 8.85
CA ALA A 251 0.55 18.03 7.67
C ALA A 251 1.51 16.83 7.72
N MET A 252 2.54 16.92 8.54
CA MET A 252 3.53 15.85 8.75
C MET A 252 3.07 14.75 9.73
N GLY A 253 2.07 15.04 10.62
CA GLY A 253 1.79 14.14 11.73
C GLY A 253 0.51 14.39 12.54
N GLY A 254 -0.36 15.31 12.13
CA GLY A 254 -1.45 15.83 12.96
C GLY A 254 -2.75 15.02 13.00
N VAL A 255 -2.92 13.98 12.21
CA VAL A 255 -4.19 13.23 12.14
C VAL A 255 -4.48 12.49 13.44
N GLU A 256 -5.72 12.68 13.93
CA GLU A 256 -6.38 11.84 14.92
C GLU A 256 -7.46 11.00 14.23
N THR A 257 -7.58 9.71 14.58
CA THR A 257 -8.54 8.80 13.96
C THR A 257 -8.91 7.65 14.90
N SER A 258 -9.98 6.94 14.59
CA SER A 258 -10.37 5.67 15.22
C SER A 258 -9.97 4.46 14.37
N ALA A 259 -9.95 3.27 14.96
CA ALA A 259 -9.72 2.04 14.20
C ALA A 259 -10.83 1.80 13.18
N SER A 260 -12.08 2.14 13.53
CA SER A 260 -13.24 2.02 12.62
C SER A 260 -13.09 2.89 11.36
N ASP A 261 -12.64 4.14 11.51
CA ASP A 261 -12.41 5.04 10.38
C ASP A 261 -11.16 4.65 9.59
N TYR A 262 -10.07 4.32 10.30
CA TYR A 262 -8.80 3.96 9.64
C TYR A 262 -8.91 2.67 8.82
N ALA A 263 -9.78 1.75 9.21
CA ALA A 263 -10.07 0.56 8.42
C ALA A 263 -10.67 0.92 7.03
N ARG A 264 -11.51 1.97 6.94
CA ARG A 264 -12.04 2.46 5.65
C ARG A 264 -10.93 3.03 4.77
N TRP A 265 -9.97 3.76 5.37
CA TRP A 265 -8.77 4.23 4.69
C TRP A 265 -7.94 3.08 4.14
N VAL A 266 -7.65 2.06 4.97
CA VAL A 266 -6.90 0.87 4.55
C VAL A 266 -7.63 0.11 3.45
N ALA A 267 -8.94 -0.08 3.58
CA ALA A 267 -9.76 -0.74 2.56
C ALA A 267 -9.73 0.02 1.22
N PHE A 268 -9.84 1.34 1.25
CA PHE A 268 -9.72 2.20 0.07
C PHE A 268 -8.36 2.02 -0.61
N LEU A 269 -7.26 2.11 0.12
CA LEU A 269 -5.93 1.94 -0.45
C LEU A 269 -5.77 0.55 -1.10
N LEU A 270 -6.12 -0.51 -0.39
CA LEU A 270 -6.02 -1.89 -0.88
C LEU A 270 -6.90 -2.14 -2.12
N SER A 271 -8.02 -1.43 -2.23
CA SER A 271 -8.91 -1.54 -3.39
C SER A 271 -8.27 -1.13 -4.71
N ALA A 272 -7.10 -0.49 -4.70
CA ALA A 272 -6.38 -0.11 -5.89
C ALA A 272 -5.73 -1.30 -6.62
N TRP A 273 -5.52 -2.42 -5.94
CA TRP A 273 -4.93 -3.64 -6.50
C TRP A 273 -5.92 -4.80 -6.58
N PRO A 274 -5.74 -5.67 -7.61
CA PRO A 274 -4.94 -5.46 -8.82
C PRO A 274 -5.53 -4.38 -9.72
N ALA A 275 -4.79 -3.97 -10.76
CA ALA A 275 -5.35 -3.12 -11.83
C ALA A 275 -6.51 -3.84 -12.53
N ARG A 276 -7.61 -3.15 -12.79
CA ARG A 276 -8.84 -3.70 -13.39
C ARG A 276 -9.72 -2.59 -13.99
N ASP A 277 -10.70 -2.97 -14.79
CA ASP A 277 -11.51 -2.04 -15.61
C ASP A 277 -12.90 -1.71 -15.03
N ASP A 278 -13.28 -2.30 -13.87
CA ASP A 278 -14.55 -1.97 -13.22
C ASP A 278 -14.62 -0.50 -12.76
N PRO A 279 -15.81 0.08 -12.56
CA PRO A 279 -15.98 1.46 -12.15
C PRO A 279 -15.16 1.80 -10.90
N GLU A 280 -14.58 2.99 -10.90
CA GLU A 280 -13.80 3.50 -9.77
C GLU A 280 -14.72 4.16 -8.72
N ALA A 281 -14.42 3.92 -7.45
CA ALA A 281 -15.06 4.58 -6.33
C ALA A 281 -13.98 5.12 -5.37
N GLY A 282 -14.26 6.28 -4.77
CA GLY A 282 -13.36 6.91 -3.81
C GLY A 282 -12.81 8.26 -4.28
N PRO A 283 -12.00 8.91 -3.44
CA PRO A 283 -11.53 10.28 -3.67
C PRO A 283 -10.48 10.42 -4.77
N LEU A 284 -9.73 9.35 -5.09
CA LEU A 284 -8.69 9.31 -6.13
C LEU A 284 -8.86 8.07 -7.00
N ARG A 285 -8.33 8.15 -8.24
CA ARG A 285 -8.28 7.01 -9.16
C ARG A 285 -7.38 5.90 -8.63
N ARG A 286 -7.74 4.65 -8.88
CA ARG A 286 -6.91 3.49 -8.49
C ARG A 286 -5.49 3.56 -9.06
N ALA A 287 -5.32 4.06 -10.28
CA ALA A 287 -4.01 4.26 -10.87
C ALA A 287 -3.15 5.21 -10.02
N THR A 288 -3.71 6.33 -9.58
CA THR A 288 -3.05 7.30 -8.70
C THR A 288 -2.70 6.70 -7.34
N VAL A 289 -3.62 5.92 -6.76
CA VAL A 289 -3.32 5.23 -5.49
C VAL A 289 -2.17 4.22 -5.68
N ARG A 290 -2.08 3.54 -6.82
CA ARG A 290 -0.95 2.64 -7.09
C ARG A 290 0.40 3.35 -7.22
N GLU A 291 0.43 4.63 -7.61
CA GLU A 291 1.67 5.40 -7.67
C GLU A 291 2.33 5.61 -6.30
N ILE A 292 1.58 5.48 -5.19
CA ILE A 292 2.15 5.64 -3.84
C ILE A 292 3.30 4.68 -3.52
N VAL A 293 3.42 3.59 -4.27
CA VAL A 293 4.48 2.59 -4.11
C VAL A 293 5.70 2.85 -5.01
N GLU A 294 5.65 3.88 -5.85
CA GLU A 294 6.75 4.23 -6.73
C GLU A 294 7.81 5.02 -5.94
N GLY A 295 8.92 4.36 -5.64
CA GLY A 295 10.05 4.97 -4.94
C GLY A 295 10.96 5.74 -5.89
N ALA A 296 11.32 6.98 -5.51
CA ALA A 296 12.22 7.84 -6.27
C ALA A 296 13.62 7.96 -5.64
N ASN A 297 13.89 7.24 -4.55
CA ASN A 297 15.16 7.29 -3.82
C ASN A 297 15.92 5.97 -3.92
N TYR A 298 17.20 6.03 -3.58
CA TYR A 298 18.08 4.87 -3.64
C TYR A 298 17.61 3.79 -2.64
N PRO A 299 17.39 2.54 -3.06
CA PRO A 299 16.92 1.50 -2.18
C PRO A 299 17.96 1.11 -1.13
N ALA A 300 17.49 0.90 0.09
CA ALA A 300 18.27 0.28 1.16
C ALA A 300 18.01 -1.22 1.21
N ALA A 301 18.93 -1.98 1.78
CA ALA A 301 18.81 -3.43 1.94
C ALA A 301 19.00 -3.84 3.42
N PRO A 302 18.13 -3.39 4.34
CA PRO A 302 18.24 -3.73 5.76
C PRO A 302 17.90 -5.20 6.01
N MET A 303 18.39 -5.72 7.14
CA MET A 303 17.84 -6.96 7.69
C MET A 303 16.48 -6.70 8.33
N ARG A 304 15.53 -7.62 8.18
CA ARG A 304 14.27 -7.58 8.92
C ARG A 304 14.56 -7.40 10.40
N ARG A 305 13.77 -6.58 11.07
CA ARG A 305 13.94 -6.28 12.52
C ARG A 305 13.99 -7.56 13.34
N ALA A 306 14.96 -7.64 14.25
CA ALA A 306 15.08 -8.75 15.18
C ALA A 306 13.78 -8.96 15.99
N GLY A 307 13.45 -10.21 16.26
CA GLY A 307 12.25 -10.62 17.01
C GLY A 307 10.95 -10.65 16.21
N VAL A 308 10.94 -10.21 14.96
CA VAL A 308 9.76 -10.38 14.07
C VAL A 308 9.59 -11.85 13.69
N SER A 309 10.66 -12.49 13.21
CA SER A 309 10.73 -13.91 12.84
C SER A 309 12.08 -14.47 13.28
N ALA A 310 12.15 -15.79 13.45
CA ALA A 310 13.41 -16.51 13.68
C ALA A 310 14.24 -16.60 12.40
N THR A 311 13.60 -16.57 11.22
CA THR A 311 14.27 -16.67 9.93
C THR A 311 14.86 -15.31 9.54
N PRO A 312 16.19 -15.21 9.32
CA PRO A 312 16.81 -13.99 8.83
C PRO A 312 16.27 -13.66 7.43
N CYS A 313 15.93 -12.38 7.23
CA CYS A 313 15.44 -11.91 5.94
C CYS A 313 16.09 -10.56 5.60
N ARG A 314 16.82 -10.51 4.50
CA ARG A 314 17.31 -9.25 3.93
C ARG A 314 16.21 -8.67 3.06
N GLN A 315 15.76 -7.48 3.41
CA GLN A 315 14.70 -6.75 2.71
C GLN A 315 15.31 -5.74 1.73
N ALA A 316 14.65 -5.47 0.60
CA ALA A 316 14.90 -4.27 -0.19
C ALA A 316 13.88 -3.21 0.25
N MET A 317 14.34 -1.99 0.53
CA MET A 317 13.48 -0.92 1.04
C MET A 317 13.74 0.39 0.32
N THR A 318 12.66 1.07 -0.06
CA THR A 318 12.67 2.45 -0.57
C THR A 318 11.61 3.28 0.15
N TYR A 319 11.75 4.61 0.13
CA TYR A 319 10.68 5.52 0.51
C TYR A 319 10.02 6.06 -0.75
N ALA A 320 8.71 5.92 -0.82
CA ALA A 320 7.89 6.40 -1.92
C ALA A 320 7.07 7.64 -1.51
N MET A 321 5.86 7.80 -1.98
CA MET A 321 5.04 8.99 -1.73
C MET A 321 4.23 8.85 -0.43
N GLY A 322 4.89 9.13 0.70
CA GLY A 322 4.28 9.02 2.04
C GLY A 322 4.33 7.61 2.64
N TRP A 323 5.10 6.70 2.02
CA TRP A 323 5.17 5.30 2.40
C TRP A 323 6.57 4.72 2.26
N GLN A 324 6.92 3.82 3.16
CA GLN A 324 8.01 2.88 2.93
C GLN A 324 7.48 1.69 2.13
N VAL A 325 8.20 1.30 1.11
CA VAL A 325 7.91 0.11 0.30
C VAL A 325 9.03 -0.89 0.53
N ILE A 326 8.66 -2.07 0.99
CA ILE A 326 9.59 -3.12 1.39
C ILE A 326 9.29 -4.37 0.58
N GLN A 327 10.31 -4.94 -0.04
CA GLN A 327 10.26 -6.31 -0.56
C GLN A 327 10.77 -7.24 0.53
N ASP A 328 9.87 -8.01 1.10
CA ASP A 328 10.13 -8.96 2.18
C ASP A 328 10.20 -10.39 1.64
N CYS A 329 10.95 -11.28 2.33
CA CYS A 329 11.20 -12.66 1.88
C CYS A 329 9.95 -13.56 1.95
N GLU A 330 9.05 -13.31 2.91
CA GLU A 330 7.88 -14.15 3.17
C GLU A 330 6.60 -13.44 2.75
N LEU A 331 6.51 -12.12 3.03
CA LEU A 331 5.31 -11.33 2.79
C LEU A 331 5.25 -10.69 1.39
N GLY A 332 6.33 -10.79 0.60
CA GLY A 332 6.42 -10.13 -0.69
C GLY A 332 6.47 -8.60 -0.54
N ARG A 333 5.65 -7.88 -1.29
CA ARG A 333 5.57 -6.42 -1.23
C ARG A 333 4.76 -5.96 -0.03
N VAL A 334 5.41 -5.22 0.86
CA VAL A 334 4.81 -4.57 2.02
C VAL A 334 4.89 -3.06 1.85
N VAL A 335 3.75 -2.38 1.92
CA VAL A 335 3.68 -0.91 1.95
C VAL A 335 3.35 -0.50 3.38
N THR A 336 4.22 0.28 4.02
CA THR A 336 4.12 0.52 5.45
C THR A 336 4.50 1.94 5.83
N HIS A 337 3.98 2.41 6.94
CA HIS A 337 4.50 3.58 7.65
C HIS A 337 4.31 3.41 9.14
N THR A 338 5.30 3.86 9.92
CA THR A 338 5.19 3.96 11.37
C THR A 338 4.84 5.39 11.77
N GLY A 339 4.27 5.55 12.95
CA GLY A 339 4.08 6.85 13.57
C GLY A 339 4.69 6.89 14.95
N GLY A 340 5.43 7.94 15.25
CA GLY A 340 5.95 8.24 16.58
C GLY A 340 5.64 9.68 16.93
N TYR A 341 5.13 9.90 18.15
CA TYR A 341 4.69 11.21 18.61
C TYR A 341 4.74 11.26 20.14
N PRO A 342 4.87 12.43 20.76
CA PRO A 342 4.67 12.55 22.20
C PRO A 342 3.29 12.02 22.61
N GLY A 343 3.29 10.96 23.41
CA GLY A 343 2.08 10.29 23.87
C GLY A 343 1.58 9.14 22.97
N TYR A 344 2.08 8.98 21.73
CA TYR A 344 1.51 8.02 20.80
C TYR A 344 2.56 7.29 19.95
N GLY A 345 2.14 6.12 19.47
CA GLY A 345 2.86 5.35 18.47
C GLY A 345 1.89 4.56 17.60
N SER A 346 2.20 4.41 16.32
CA SER A 346 1.33 3.74 15.36
C SER A 346 2.10 2.98 14.30
N ILE A 347 1.39 2.11 13.57
CA ILE A 347 1.89 1.33 12.44
C ILE A 347 0.75 0.97 11.50
N VAL A 348 1.03 0.90 10.22
CA VAL A 348 0.22 0.23 9.22
C VAL A 348 1.09 -0.61 8.30
N LEU A 349 0.65 -1.80 7.98
CA LEU A 349 1.19 -2.69 6.96
C LEU A 349 0.07 -2.95 5.95
N LEU A 350 0.33 -2.64 4.69
CA LEU A 350 -0.52 -3.03 3.57
C LEU A 350 0.20 -4.12 2.80
N LEU A 351 -0.51 -5.18 2.47
CA LEU A 351 -0.09 -6.30 1.64
C LEU A 351 -0.96 -6.25 0.37
N PRO A 352 -0.67 -5.32 -0.56
CA PRO A 352 -1.59 -4.98 -1.65
C PRO A 352 -1.85 -6.16 -2.58
N ASP A 353 -0.88 -7.04 -2.80
CA ASP A 353 -1.02 -8.19 -3.66
C ASP A 353 -1.98 -9.25 -3.09
N ALA A 354 -2.15 -9.27 -1.74
CA ALA A 354 -3.10 -10.14 -1.03
C ALA A 354 -4.40 -9.42 -0.63
N GLY A 355 -4.50 -8.10 -0.81
CA GLY A 355 -5.66 -7.32 -0.37
C GLY A 355 -5.84 -7.28 1.15
N VAL A 356 -4.75 -7.42 1.92
CA VAL A 356 -4.78 -7.48 3.39
C VAL A 356 -4.03 -6.31 4.00
N GLY A 357 -4.54 -5.76 5.09
CA GLY A 357 -3.90 -4.71 5.88
C GLY A 357 -3.96 -5.00 7.38
N VAL A 358 -2.87 -4.67 8.07
CA VAL A 358 -2.79 -4.71 9.54
C VAL A 358 -2.37 -3.34 10.03
N PHE A 359 -3.10 -2.79 10.99
CA PHE A 359 -2.75 -1.50 11.60
C PHE A 359 -2.92 -1.54 13.11
N ALA A 360 -2.20 -0.67 13.81
CA ALA A 360 -2.32 -0.56 15.27
C ALA A 360 -1.89 0.81 15.78
N PHE A 361 -2.55 1.29 16.84
CA PHE A 361 -2.30 2.56 17.52
C PHE A 361 -2.15 2.32 19.02
N ALA A 362 -1.17 2.97 19.64
CA ALA A 362 -0.89 2.87 21.07
C ALA A 362 -0.75 4.26 21.71
N SER A 363 -1.21 4.40 22.94
CA SER A 363 -1.14 5.66 23.71
C SER A 363 0.14 5.74 24.54
N ARG A 364 1.31 5.55 23.87
CA ARG A 364 2.64 5.66 24.48
C ARG A 364 3.58 6.47 23.60
N THR A 365 4.32 7.41 24.20
CA THR A 365 5.31 8.24 23.53
C THR A 365 6.31 7.39 22.73
N TYR A 366 6.37 7.58 21.42
CA TYR A 366 7.17 6.84 20.44
C TYR A 366 7.06 5.31 20.54
N GLY A 367 5.97 4.82 21.15
CA GLY A 367 5.70 3.39 21.37
C GLY A 367 4.90 2.78 20.23
N GLY A 368 5.45 2.75 19.01
CA GLY A 368 4.79 2.15 17.85
C GLY A 368 4.73 0.62 17.95
N PRO A 369 3.54 -0.02 17.77
CA PRO A 369 3.35 -1.47 17.84
C PRO A 369 3.79 -2.20 16.56
N ALA A 370 4.98 -1.83 16.03
CA ALA A 370 5.49 -2.40 14.78
C ALA A 370 5.79 -3.90 14.90
N LEU A 371 6.42 -4.33 15.99
CA LEU A 371 6.76 -5.74 16.20
C LEU A 371 5.52 -6.66 16.15
N PRO A 372 4.45 -6.42 16.93
CA PRO A 372 3.26 -7.27 16.86
C PRO A 372 2.52 -7.18 15.52
N ALA A 373 2.54 -6.04 14.84
CA ALA A 373 1.91 -5.91 13.52
C ALA A 373 2.61 -6.76 12.45
N TRP A 374 3.94 -6.75 12.40
CA TRP A 374 4.72 -7.64 11.52
C TRP A 374 4.51 -9.12 11.85
N ARG A 375 4.48 -9.48 13.13
CA ARG A 375 4.17 -10.86 13.56
C ARG A 375 2.76 -11.27 13.16
N ALA A 376 1.77 -10.37 13.28
CA ALA A 376 0.41 -10.62 12.83
C ALA A 376 0.35 -10.91 11.32
N ALA A 377 1.06 -10.14 10.49
CA ALA A 377 1.14 -10.38 9.06
C ALA A 377 1.77 -11.76 8.75
N LEU A 378 2.82 -12.16 9.45
CA LEU A 378 3.43 -13.49 9.29
C LEU A 378 2.52 -14.63 9.78
N LEU A 379 1.72 -14.41 10.83
CA LEU A 379 0.72 -15.40 11.26
C LEU A 379 -0.39 -15.56 10.21
N LEU A 380 -0.79 -14.49 9.55
CA LEU A 380 -1.75 -14.54 8.44
C LEU A 380 -1.18 -15.29 7.23
N GLU A 381 0.10 -15.07 6.91
CA GLU A 381 0.81 -15.82 5.85
C GLU A 381 0.87 -17.31 6.18
N ALA A 382 1.35 -17.67 7.36
CA ALA A 382 1.47 -19.05 7.82
C ALA A 382 0.11 -19.81 7.86
N ALA A 383 -0.99 -19.06 8.05
CA ALA A 383 -2.35 -19.61 7.99
C ALA A 383 -2.90 -19.70 6.56
N GLY A 384 -2.15 -19.28 5.53
CA GLY A 384 -2.61 -19.26 4.14
C GLY A 384 -3.70 -18.22 3.86
N ALA A 385 -3.81 -17.17 4.70
CA ALA A 385 -4.78 -16.10 4.53
C ALA A 385 -4.32 -15.03 3.52
N LEU A 386 -3.03 -15.01 3.16
CA LEU A 386 -2.47 -14.06 2.19
C LEU A 386 -2.44 -14.67 0.78
N LYS A 387 -3.60 -14.74 0.15
CA LYS A 387 -3.70 -15.22 -1.24
C LYS A 387 -3.58 -14.04 -2.19
N THR A 388 -2.63 -14.11 -3.12
CA THR A 388 -2.50 -13.11 -4.18
C THR A 388 -3.77 -13.07 -5.02
N ALA A 389 -4.36 -11.89 -5.17
CA ALA A 389 -5.50 -11.70 -6.04
C ALA A 389 -5.09 -11.98 -7.52
N PRO A 390 -5.84 -12.80 -8.25
CA PRO A 390 -5.51 -13.09 -9.64
C PRO A 390 -5.59 -11.82 -10.49
N LEU A 391 -4.63 -11.68 -11.40
CA LEU A 391 -4.69 -10.62 -12.40
C LEU A 391 -5.85 -10.89 -13.38
N PRO A 392 -6.56 -9.88 -13.85
CA PRO A 392 -7.56 -10.06 -14.89
C PRO A 392 -6.91 -10.52 -16.18
N VAL A 393 -7.54 -11.50 -16.84
CA VAL A 393 -7.08 -12.00 -18.15
C VAL A 393 -7.44 -10.99 -19.21
N SER A 394 -6.45 -10.39 -19.87
CA SER A 394 -6.69 -9.45 -20.97
C SER A 394 -7.33 -10.16 -22.18
N PRO A 395 -8.14 -9.47 -23.00
CA PRO A 395 -8.68 -10.06 -24.23
C PRO A 395 -7.61 -10.64 -25.15
N GLY A 396 -6.46 -9.97 -25.25
CA GLY A 396 -5.32 -10.45 -26.04
C GLY A 396 -4.68 -11.71 -25.48
N LEU A 397 -4.55 -11.82 -24.16
CA LEU A 397 -4.04 -13.05 -23.52
C LEU A 397 -5.05 -14.21 -23.68
N ALA A 398 -6.35 -13.94 -23.52
CA ALA A 398 -7.39 -14.94 -23.76
C ALA A 398 -7.30 -15.50 -25.19
N THR A 399 -7.16 -14.62 -26.20
CA THR A 399 -6.98 -15.04 -27.61
C THR A 399 -5.70 -15.86 -27.81
N ALA A 400 -4.58 -15.46 -27.21
CA ALA A 400 -3.32 -16.23 -27.31
C ALA A 400 -3.43 -17.60 -26.63
N TYR A 401 -4.17 -17.68 -25.52
CA TYR A 401 -4.43 -18.95 -24.86
C TYR A 401 -5.30 -19.89 -25.70
N GLU A 402 -6.34 -19.40 -26.37
CA GLU A 402 -7.11 -20.20 -27.31
C GLU A 402 -6.25 -20.70 -28.49
N ALA A 403 -5.33 -19.88 -28.98
CA ALA A 403 -4.38 -20.29 -30.00
C ALA A 403 -3.44 -21.41 -29.48
N ALA A 404 -3.00 -21.35 -28.22
CA ALA A 404 -2.22 -22.43 -27.61
C ALA A 404 -3.02 -23.74 -27.49
N ARG A 405 -4.32 -23.67 -27.17
CA ARG A 405 -5.24 -24.81 -27.17
C ARG A 405 -5.38 -25.42 -28.58
N ASP A 406 -5.45 -24.59 -29.60
CA ASP A 406 -5.52 -25.07 -31.00
C ASP A 406 -4.23 -25.76 -31.42
N VAL A 407 -3.06 -25.24 -31.04
CA VAL A 407 -1.76 -25.90 -31.25
C VAL A 407 -1.76 -27.30 -30.63
N TRP A 408 -2.17 -27.41 -29.39
CA TRP A 408 -2.24 -28.71 -28.70
C TRP A 408 -3.22 -29.65 -29.38
N ARG A 409 -4.44 -29.19 -29.66
CA ARG A 409 -5.50 -30.00 -30.28
C ARG A 409 -5.11 -30.56 -31.67
N LYS A 410 -4.48 -29.72 -32.50
CA LYS A 410 -4.08 -30.11 -33.86
C LYS A 410 -2.70 -30.79 -33.93
N GLY A 411 -1.86 -30.63 -32.90
CA GLY A 411 -0.49 -31.14 -32.86
C GLY A 411 0.48 -30.39 -33.75
N GLU A 412 0.16 -29.19 -34.13
CA GLU A 412 0.93 -28.35 -35.04
C GLU A 412 1.03 -26.93 -34.54
N ILE A 413 2.26 -26.40 -34.42
CA ILE A 413 2.47 -25.00 -33.99
C ILE A 413 1.86 -23.99 -34.95
N THR A 414 1.85 -24.30 -36.24
CA THR A 414 1.24 -23.46 -37.31
C THR A 414 -0.29 -23.41 -37.27
N ALA A 415 -0.92 -24.11 -36.35
CA ALA A 415 -2.34 -23.97 -36.08
C ALA A 415 -2.72 -22.62 -35.44
N ALA A 416 -1.73 -21.91 -34.91
CA ALA A 416 -1.89 -20.59 -34.31
C ALA A 416 -1.25 -19.48 -35.18
N PRO A 417 -1.71 -18.24 -35.07
CA PRO A 417 -0.99 -17.08 -35.57
C PRO A 417 0.34 -16.94 -34.79
N LEU A 418 1.47 -16.98 -35.50
CA LEU A 418 2.80 -16.95 -34.87
C LEU A 418 3.47 -15.59 -35.09
N ALA A 419 4.22 -15.14 -34.08
CA ALA A 419 5.22 -14.11 -34.25
C ALA A 419 6.43 -14.66 -35.03
N ASN A 420 7.19 -13.77 -35.64
CA ASN A 420 8.27 -14.14 -36.57
C ASN A 420 9.41 -14.94 -35.92
N ASN A 421 9.63 -14.82 -34.61
CA ASN A 421 10.67 -15.55 -33.88
C ASN A 421 10.39 -17.04 -33.71
N VAL A 422 9.14 -17.46 -33.56
CA VAL A 422 8.76 -18.81 -33.08
C VAL A 422 9.32 -19.92 -33.98
N LEU A 423 9.25 -19.74 -35.29
CA LEU A 423 9.80 -20.73 -36.23
C LEU A 423 11.30 -20.54 -36.52
N LEU A 424 11.88 -19.42 -36.08
CA LEU A 424 13.32 -19.22 -36.13
C LEU A 424 14.03 -19.91 -34.96
N ASP A 425 13.36 -19.95 -33.81
CA ASP A 425 13.89 -20.58 -32.60
C ASP A 425 13.78 -22.13 -32.69
N LEU A 426 12.66 -22.62 -33.24
CA LEU A 426 12.38 -24.06 -33.45
C LEU A 426 11.50 -24.24 -34.68
N ASP A 427 11.97 -25.00 -35.67
CA ASP A 427 11.22 -25.21 -36.90
C ASP A 427 9.92 -26.01 -36.67
N ALA A 428 8.98 -25.92 -37.63
CA ALA A 428 7.67 -26.57 -37.53
C ALA A 428 7.75 -28.10 -37.40
N ALA A 429 8.77 -28.74 -37.98
CA ALA A 429 8.96 -30.18 -37.88
C ALA A 429 9.43 -30.58 -36.47
N ALA A 430 10.33 -29.83 -35.88
CA ALA A 430 10.77 -30.01 -34.51
C ALA A 430 9.64 -29.79 -33.51
N TRP A 431 8.81 -28.75 -33.73
CA TRP A 431 7.59 -28.52 -32.94
C TRP A 431 6.64 -29.70 -33.00
N ARG A 432 6.41 -30.28 -34.19
CA ARG A 432 5.54 -31.45 -34.35
C ARG A 432 6.08 -32.65 -33.57
N ARG A 433 7.39 -32.92 -33.64
CA ARG A 433 8.02 -34.01 -32.85
C ARG A 433 7.86 -33.77 -31.33
N ARG A 434 8.08 -32.55 -30.86
CA ARG A 434 7.93 -32.19 -29.43
C ARG A 434 6.49 -32.39 -28.94
N LEU A 435 5.51 -31.89 -29.71
CA LEU A 435 4.10 -32.08 -29.37
C LEU A 435 3.67 -33.55 -29.39
N ALA A 436 4.15 -34.34 -30.36
CA ALA A 436 3.89 -35.76 -30.40
C ALA A 436 4.48 -36.52 -29.21
N ALA A 437 5.71 -36.18 -28.78
CA ALA A 437 6.34 -36.78 -27.60
C ALA A 437 5.55 -36.50 -26.33
N LEU A 438 5.16 -35.22 -26.11
CA LEU A 438 4.35 -34.83 -24.95
C LEU A 438 3.00 -35.57 -24.93
N ARG A 439 2.33 -35.69 -26.09
CA ARG A 439 1.07 -36.43 -26.20
C ARG A 439 1.20 -37.90 -25.90
N THR A 440 2.31 -38.51 -26.32
CA THR A 440 2.61 -39.92 -25.97
C THR A 440 2.76 -40.10 -24.47
N GLU A 441 3.37 -39.11 -23.79
CA GLU A 441 3.64 -39.18 -22.36
C GLU A 441 2.37 -38.94 -21.52
N VAL A 442 1.57 -37.91 -21.82
CA VAL A 442 0.44 -37.54 -20.97
C VAL A 442 -0.94 -37.99 -21.48
N GLY A 443 -1.04 -38.48 -22.72
CA GLY A 443 -2.31 -38.87 -23.34
C GLY A 443 -3.16 -37.65 -23.72
N ALA A 444 -4.47 -37.85 -23.84
CA ALA A 444 -5.43 -36.75 -24.12
C ALA A 444 -5.58 -35.85 -22.90
N CYS A 445 -5.63 -34.55 -23.14
CA CYS A 445 -5.78 -33.54 -22.09
C CYS A 445 -7.13 -32.82 -22.21
N ALA A 446 -7.81 -32.62 -21.08
CA ALA A 446 -8.94 -31.73 -20.97
C ALA A 446 -8.42 -30.28 -20.90
N ALA A 447 -8.32 -29.61 -22.05
CA ALA A 447 -7.83 -28.24 -22.17
C ALA A 447 -8.92 -27.19 -21.81
N GLY A 448 -9.64 -27.40 -20.70
CA GLY A 448 -10.77 -26.58 -20.27
C GLY A 448 -10.48 -25.63 -19.14
N GLU A 449 -9.35 -25.78 -18.45
CA GLU A 449 -8.98 -24.93 -17.31
C GLU A 449 -8.56 -23.54 -17.80
N PRO A 450 -8.94 -22.46 -17.07
CA PRO A 450 -8.62 -21.10 -17.50
C PRO A 450 -7.11 -20.80 -17.40
N VAL A 451 -6.63 -19.86 -18.23
CA VAL A 451 -5.28 -19.32 -18.09
C VAL A 451 -5.21 -18.43 -16.85
N THR A 452 -4.15 -18.56 -16.07
CA THR A 452 -3.81 -17.65 -14.98
C THR A 452 -2.87 -16.59 -15.52
N ALA A 453 -3.32 -15.32 -15.55
CA ALA A 453 -2.51 -14.21 -16.03
C ALA A 453 -1.34 -13.93 -15.07
N THR A 454 -0.13 -13.82 -15.61
CA THR A 454 1.06 -13.28 -14.93
C THR A 454 1.31 -11.83 -15.32
N SER A 455 0.78 -11.43 -16.46
CA SER A 455 0.70 -10.05 -16.95
C SER A 455 -0.44 -9.91 -17.96
N ALA A 456 -0.65 -8.73 -18.53
CA ALA A 456 -1.60 -8.54 -19.64
C ALA A 456 -1.20 -9.28 -20.93
N MET A 457 0.07 -9.72 -21.04
CA MET A 457 0.66 -10.31 -22.22
C MET A 457 1.01 -11.80 -22.07
N GLU A 458 1.04 -12.29 -20.83
CA GLU A 458 1.55 -13.62 -20.49
C GLU A 458 0.70 -14.29 -19.42
N GLY A 459 0.60 -15.60 -19.48
CA GLY A 459 -0.07 -16.40 -18.48
C GLY A 459 0.39 -17.85 -18.48
N THR A 460 0.06 -18.54 -17.42
CA THR A 460 0.32 -19.97 -17.21
C THR A 460 -0.99 -20.74 -17.15
N PHE A 461 -0.93 -22.02 -17.47
CA PHE A 461 -2.07 -22.93 -17.36
C PHE A 461 -1.62 -24.35 -17.02
N THR A 462 -2.55 -25.15 -16.52
CA THR A 462 -2.33 -26.56 -16.24
C THR A 462 -3.53 -27.33 -16.75
N TRP A 463 -3.30 -28.30 -17.61
CA TRP A 463 -4.36 -29.18 -18.10
C TRP A 463 -4.26 -30.57 -17.46
N THR A 464 -5.40 -31.10 -17.07
CA THR A 464 -5.51 -32.48 -16.60
C THR A 464 -5.56 -33.40 -17.81
N CYS A 465 -4.72 -34.42 -17.83
CA CYS A 465 -4.56 -35.36 -18.92
C CYS A 465 -4.79 -36.81 -18.44
N GLU A 466 -4.88 -37.78 -19.38
CA GLU A 466 -5.11 -39.19 -19.05
C GLU A 466 -4.01 -39.79 -18.16
N HIS A 467 -2.76 -39.36 -18.35
CA HIS A 467 -1.58 -39.88 -17.65
C HIS A 467 -0.81 -38.78 -16.91
N GLY A 468 -1.52 -37.84 -16.25
CA GLY A 468 -0.89 -36.78 -15.47
C GLY A 468 -1.38 -35.39 -15.82
N ARG A 469 -0.49 -34.43 -15.73
CA ARG A 469 -0.83 -32.99 -15.95
C ARG A 469 0.18 -32.36 -16.90
N LEU A 470 -0.30 -31.56 -17.84
CA LEU A 470 0.51 -30.72 -18.71
C LEU A 470 0.47 -29.27 -18.22
N THR A 471 1.61 -28.72 -17.91
CA THR A 471 1.75 -27.29 -17.60
C THR A 471 2.19 -26.51 -18.83
N GLY A 472 1.71 -25.32 -18.97
CA GLY A 472 2.10 -24.45 -20.07
C GLY A 472 2.23 -22.99 -19.68
N ARG A 473 3.04 -22.28 -20.46
CA ARG A 473 3.16 -20.83 -20.45
C ARG A 473 2.88 -20.32 -21.85
N VAL A 474 2.04 -19.33 -21.97
CA VAL A 474 1.71 -18.67 -23.23
C VAL A 474 2.03 -17.19 -23.12
N GLN A 475 2.71 -16.67 -24.17
CA GLN A 475 3.01 -15.25 -24.28
C GLN A 475 2.63 -14.76 -25.69
N ARG A 476 1.90 -13.63 -25.74
CA ARG A 476 1.61 -12.96 -27.00
C ARG A 476 2.70 -11.95 -27.36
N ALA A 477 2.88 -11.69 -28.67
CA ALA A 477 3.78 -10.66 -29.16
C ALA A 477 3.28 -9.24 -28.83
N PRO A 478 4.17 -8.26 -28.67
CA PRO A 478 3.82 -6.86 -28.39
C PRO A 478 3.39 -6.10 -29.67
N THR A 479 2.44 -6.68 -30.39
CA THR A 479 1.91 -6.13 -31.65
C THR A 479 0.39 -5.97 -31.55
N PRO A 480 -0.23 -5.07 -32.33
CA PRO A 480 -1.70 -4.96 -32.35
C PRO A 480 -2.39 -6.28 -32.68
N ALA A 481 -1.88 -7.03 -33.67
CA ALA A 481 -2.37 -8.36 -33.98
C ALA A 481 -1.93 -9.35 -32.91
N VAL A 482 -2.85 -10.19 -32.44
CA VAL A 482 -2.54 -11.21 -31.43
C VAL A 482 -1.87 -12.39 -32.13
N THR A 483 -0.56 -12.55 -31.88
CA THR A 483 0.27 -13.66 -32.34
C THR A 483 0.99 -14.29 -31.17
N LEU A 484 1.24 -15.60 -31.20
CA LEU A 484 2.05 -16.29 -30.20
C LEU A 484 3.53 -15.90 -30.37
N GLN A 485 4.14 -15.37 -29.31
CA GLN A 485 5.57 -15.11 -29.23
C GLN A 485 6.30 -16.27 -28.57
N ALA A 486 5.69 -16.88 -27.56
CA ALA A 486 6.22 -18.05 -26.89
C ALA A 486 5.08 -19.00 -26.48
N LEU A 487 5.36 -20.28 -26.55
CA LEU A 487 4.55 -21.36 -26.01
C LEU A 487 5.49 -22.41 -25.41
N ASP A 488 5.51 -22.51 -24.09
CA ASP A 488 6.25 -23.53 -23.37
C ASP A 488 5.26 -24.59 -22.87
N LEU A 489 5.58 -25.86 -23.10
CA LEU A 489 4.79 -26.98 -22.61
C LEU A 489 5.72 -27.98 -21.94
N SER A 490 5.31 -28.48 -20.77
CA SER A 490 6.05 -29.47 -19.99
C SER A 490 5.10 -30.38 -19.20
N VAL A 491 5.51 -31.59 -18.96
CA VAL A 491 4.80 -32.48 -18.04
C VAL A 491 5.04 -32.02 -16.62
N ALA A 492 3.98 -31.87 -15.84
CA ALA A 492 4.11 -31.50 -14.43
C ALA A 492 4.74 -32.69 -13.65
N PRO A 493 5.61 -32.39 -12.69
CA PRO A 493 6.09 -33.46 -11.79
C PRO A 493 4.90 -34.08 -11.03
N PRO A 494 4.99 -35.38 -10.68
CA PRO A 494 3.94 -36.11 -10.00
C PRO A 494 3.57 -35.54 -8.63
#